data_4cadaf97c085a1e8984cee2ff2062d9e
#
_entry.id   4cadaf97c085a1e8984cee2ff2062d9e
#
_cell.length_a   1.000
_cell.length_b   1.000
_cell.length_c   1.000
_cell.angle_alpha   90.00
_cell.angle_beta   90.00
_cell.angle_gamma   90.00
#
_symmetry.space_group_name_H-M   'P 1'
#
loop_
_entity.id
_entity.type
_entity.pdbx_description
1 polymer ?
#
loop_
_entity_poly.entity_id
_entity_poly.type
_entity_poly.pdbx_seq_one_letter_code
_entity_poly.pdbx_strand_id
1 'polypeptide(L)'
;MFALFLQRGMNMRVKDIINILDAEVICRDDLLDTEVQTACGSDMMSDVLAFVKEQAVLLTGLVNPQVVRTAEMMDMHCIVFVRGKRPSIEIIHLAEDRDMVMLATKMEMFTSCGRLYDAGLRGGSGR
;
A
#
# COMPACT_ATOMS: atom_id res chain seq x y z
N MET A 1 14.06 3.07 14.30
CA MET A 1 14.85 3.70 13.24
C MET A 1 13.98 4.33 12.16
N PHE A 2 13.03 3.60 11.58
CA PHE A 2 12.16 4.19 10.55
C PHE A 2 11.26 5.30 11.07
N ALA A 3 10.86 5.25 12.34
CA ALA A 3 10.05 6.31 12.94
C ALA A 3 10.74 7.69 12.87
N LEU A 4 12.08 7.72 12.91
CA LEU A 4 12.83 8.95 12.80
C LEU A 4 12.67 9.62 11.43
N PHE A 5 12.35 8.85 10.42
CA PHE A 5 12.17 9.34 9.05
C PHE A 5 11.06 10.40 9.00
N LEU A 6 9.88 10.08 9.54
CA LEU A 6 8.76 11.04 9.56
C LEU A 6 8.95 12.13 10.61
N GLN A 7 9.66 11.85 11.70
CA GLN A 7 9.96 12.86 12.72
C GLN A 7 10.83 14.00 12.18
N ARG A 8 11.58 13.75 11.13
CA ARG A 8 12.38 14.78 10.47
C ARG A 8 11.62 15.59 9.43
N GLY A 9 10.29 15.40 9.35
CA GLY A 9 9.47 16.08 8.36
C GLY A 9 9.57 15.51 6.95
N MET A 10 10.18 14.33 6.81
CA MET A 10 10.26 13.66 5.51
C MET A 10 9.00 12.84 5.29
N ASN A 11 8.40 12.97 4.09
CA ASN A 11 7.22 12.20 3.73
C ASN A 11 7.62 10.79 3.34
N MET A 12 6.80 9.82 3.73
CA MET A 12 6.99 8.43 3.30
C MET A 12 6.66 8.31 1.81
N ARG A 13 7.48 7.56 1.08
CA ARG A 13 7.28 7.28 -0.33
C ARG A 13 7.19 5.79 -0.56
N VAL A 14 6.69 5.39 -1.72
CA VAL A 14 6.57 3.96 -2.06
C VAL A 14 7.93 3.26 -1.92
N LYS A 15 9.02 3.90 -2.35
CA LYS A 15 10.36 3.31 -2.22
C LYS A 15 10.75 3.02 -0.77
N ASP A 16 10.27 3.79 0.18
CA ASP A 16 10.52 3.56 1.59
C ASP A 16 9.75 2.33 2.08
N ILE A 17 8.52 2.17 1.60
CA ILE A 17 7.70 0.99 1.91
C ILE A 17 8.38 -0.28 1.42
N ILE A 18 8.98 -0.25 0.23
CA ILE A 18 9.73 -1.38 -0.31
C ILE A 18 10.81 -1.83 0.67
N ASN A 19 11.58 -0.88 1.21
CA ASN A 19 12.64 -1.19 2.16
C ASN A 19 12.10 -1.67 3.51
N ILE A 20 11.04 -1.05 4.01
CA ILE A 20 10.45 -1.39 5.31
C ILE A 20 9.87 -2.81 5.29
N LEU A 21 9.23 -3.19 4.20
CA LEU A 21 8.54 -4.47 4.07
C LEU A 21 9.34 -5.54 3.33
N ASP A 22 10.55 -5.22 2.89
CA ASP A 22 11.34 -6.11 2.04
C ASP A 22 10.49 -6.58 0.86
N ALA A 23 9.85 -5.62 0.20
CA ALA A 23 8.87 -5.91 -0.83
C ALA A 23 9.50 -5.91 -2.23
N GLU A 24 8.83 -6.60 -3.13
CA GLU A 24 9.18 -6.67 -4.55
C GLU A 24 8.22 -5.77 -5.32
N VAL A 25 8.73 -5.03 -6.32
CA VAL A 25 7.88 -4.22 -7.20
C VAL A 25 7.28 -5.13 -8.26
N ILE A 26 5.94 -5.11 -8.38
CA ILE A 26 5.24 -5.89 -9.39
C ILE A 26 5.00 -5.06 -10.65
N CYS A 27 4.63 -3.78 -10.51
CA CYS A 27 4.42 -2.91 -11.67
C CYS A 27 4.60 -1.44 -11.30
N ARG A 28 4.81 -0.62 -12.32
CA ARG A 28 4.96 0.84 -12.26
C ARG A 28 6.14 1.25 -11.38
N ASP A 29 7.30 0.69 -11.67
CA ASP A 29 8.54 1.06 -10.99
C ASP A 29 9.01 2.49 -11.33
N ASP A 30 8.33 3.14 -12.25
CA ASP A 30 8.55 4.55 -12.58
C ASP A 30 7.88 5.51 -11.58
N LEU A 31 7.05 4.99 -10.66
CA LEU A 31 6.26 5.79 -9.72
C LEU A 31 6.66 5.61 -8.26
N LEU A 32 7.87 5.14 -8.00
CA LEU A 32 8.31 4.82 -6.63
C LEU A 32 8.51 6.05 -5.74
N ASP A 33 8.53 7.25 -6.31
CA ASP A 33 8.60 8.49 -5.54
C ASP A 33 7.22 9.00 -5.10
N THR A 34 6.15 8.29 -5.42
CA THR A 34 4.81 8.64 -4.99
C THR A 34 4.75 8.70 -3.45
N GLU A 35 4.20 9.78 -2.92
CA GLU A 35 4.08 9.97 -1.48
C GLU A 35 2.90 9.19 -0.91
N VAL A 36 3.07 8.68 0.31
CA VAL A 36 2.06 7.95 1.06
C VAL A 36 1.94 8.59 2.44
N GLN A 37 0.73 8.98 2.82
CA GLN A 37 0.49 9.65 4.09
C GLN A 37 -0.20 8.77 5.12
N THR A 38 -1.00 7.81 4.66
CA THR A 38 -1.77 6.91 5.54
C THR A 38 -1.68 5.48 5.02
N ALA A 39 -2.12 4.53 5.84
CA ALA A 39 -2.15 3.13 5.47
C ALA A 39 -3.46 2.49 5.91
N CYS A 40 -3.92 1.54 5.13
CA CYS A 40 -5.11 0.73 5.43
C CYS A 40 -4.77 -0.72 5.16
N GLY A 41 -4.98 -1.60 6.14
CA GLY A 41 -4.79 -3.04 5.97
C GLY A 41 -6.12 -3.75 6.10
N SER A 42 -6.63 -4.32 5.00
CA SER A 42 -7.90 -5.02 5.02
C SER A 42 -8.05 -5.91 3.79
N ASP A 43 -8.73 -7.05 3.98
CA ASP A 43 -9.20 -7.90 2.88
C ASP A 43 -10.66 -7.62 2.54
N MET A 44 -11.33 -6.73 3.29
CA MET A 44 -12.72 -6.34 3.04
C MET A 44 -12.79 -4.98 2.39
N MET A 45 -13.15 -4.96 1.11
CA MET A 45 -13.19 -3.72 0.36
C MET A 45 -14.24 -2.74 0.87
N SER A 46 -15.31 -3.22 1.48
CA SER A 46 -16.30 -2.35 2.12
C SER A 46 -15.70 -1.53 3.27
N ASP A 47 -14.76 -2.11 4.01
CA ASP A 47 -14.05 -1.38 5.06
C ASP A 47 -13.13 -0.31 4.47
N VAL A 48 -12.46 -0.65 3.38
CA VAL A 48 -11.60 0.30 2.68
C VAL A 48 -12.40 1.51 2.22
N LEU A 49 -13.57 1.28 1.62
CA LEU A 49 -14.45 2.35 1.15
C LEU A 49 -14.95 3.22 2.29
N ALA A 50 -15.15 2.63 3.48
CA ALA A 50 -15.70 3.35 4.63
C ALA A 50 -14.68 4.19 5.39
N PHE A 51 -13.41 3.75 5.44
CA PHE A 51 -12.46 4.29 6.41
C PHE A 51 -11.19 4.91 5.83
N VAL A 52 -10.93 4.72 4.54
CA VAL A 52 -9.69 5.23 3.94
C VAL A 52 -9.77 6.73 3.71
N LYS A 53 -8.63 7.39 3.94
CA LYS A 53 -8.42 8.81 3.65
C LYS A 53 -7.41 8.96 2.51
N GLU A 54 -7.00 10.18 2.27
CA GLU A 54 -6.15 10.55 1.13
C GLU A 54 -4.77 9.90 1.17
N GLN A 55 -4.22 9.64 -0.01
CA GLN A 55 -2.84 9.19 -0.21
C GLN A 55 -2.49 7.96 0.62
N ALA A 56 -3.42 7.02 0.71
CA ALA A 56 -3.22 5.80 1.48
C ALA A 56 -2.55 4.72 0.65
N VAL A 57 -1.76 3.88 1.32
CA VAL A 57 -1.35 2.59 0.78
C VAL A 57 -2.32 1.53 1.30
N LEU A 58 -2.74 0.64 0.42
CA LEU A 58 -3.60 -0.49 0.78
C LEU A 58 -2.75 -1.75 0.93
N LEU A 59 -2.83 -2.38 2.11
CA LEU A 59 -2.23 -3.69 2.34
C LEU A 59 -3.36 -4.71 2.35
N THR A 60 -3.24 -5.75 1.54
CA THR A 60 -4.30 -6.75 1.42
C THR A 60 -3.74 -8.11 0.97
N GLY A 61 -4.43 -9.18 1.37
CA GLY A 61 -4.18 -10.50 0.83
C GLY A 61 -5.18 -10.88 -0.27
N LEU A 62 -6.11 -9.97 -0.59
CA LEU A 62 -7.14 -10.21 -1.59
C LEU A 62 -6.59 -9.91 -2.99
N VAL A 63 -6.56 -10.91 -3.86
CA VAL A 63 -5.99 -10.79 -5.20
C VAL A 63 -7.09 -10.93 -6.26
N ASN A 64 -7.94 -9.90 -6.37
CA ASN A 64 -8.96 -9.86 -7.42
C ASN A 64 -9.10 -8.43 -7.97
N PRO A 65 -9.80 -8.25 -9.11
CA PRO A 65 -9.92 -6.92 -9.73
C PRO A 65 -10.62 -5.89 -8.86
N GLN A 66 -11.45 -6.33 -7.92
CA GLN A 66 -12.15 -5.43 -7.00
C GLN A 66 -11.18 -4.55 -6.20
N VAL A 67 -10.01 -5.09 -5.86
CA VAL A 67 -8.98 -4.36 -5.12
C VAL A 67 -8.54 -3.12 -5.90
N VAL A 68 -8.28 -3.28 -7.19
CA VAL A 68 -7.84 -2.16 -8.04
C VAL A 68 -8.95 -1.13 -8.19
N ARG A 69 -10.20 -1.59 -8.39
CA ARG A 69 -11.34 -0.68 -8.54
C ARG A 69 -11.57 0.13 -7.27
N THR A 70 -11.49 -0.51 -6.12
CA THR A 70 -11.64 0.16 -4.83
C THR A 70 -10.53 1.18 -4.61
N ALA A 71 -9.29 0.81 -4.89
CA ALA A 71 -8.16 1.71 -4.77
C ALA A 71 -8.31 2.92 -5.69
N GLU A 72 -8.78 2.72 -6.91
CA GLU A 72 -9.04 3.82 -7.84
C GLU A 72 -10.11 4.76 -7.31
N MET A 73 -11.22 4.22 -6.80
CA MET A 73 -12.31 5.03 -6.23
C MET A 73 -11.85 5.87 -5.06
N MET A 74 -10.92 5.34 -4.26
CA MET A 74 -10.42 6.03 -3.08
C MET A 74 -9.13 6.81 -3.34
N ASP A 75 -8.75 6.95 -4.61
CA ASP A 75 -7.55 7.68 -5.04
C ASP A 75 -6.28 7.16 -4.36
N MET A 76 -6.19 5.85 -4.20
CA MET A 76 -5.00 5.18 -3.69
C MET A 76 -4.09 4.80 -4.85
N HIS A 77 -2.79 5.03 -4.70
CA HIS A 77 -1.83 4.81 -5.77
C HIS A 77 -0.84 3.69 -5.49
N CYS A 78 -0.99 3.00 -4.38
CA CYS A 78 -0.10 1.89 -4.01
C CYS A 78 -0.88 0.79 -3.32
N ILE A 79 -0.68 -0.45 -3.80
CA ILE A 79 -1.26 -1.64 -3.21
C ILE A 79 -0.11 -2.58 -2.86
N VAL A 80 -0.11 -3.09 -1.62
CA VAL A 80 0.85 -4.09 -1.17
C VAL A 80 0.12 -5.41 -0.92
N PHE A 81 0.47 -6.44 -1.67
CA PHE A 81 -0.05 -7.79 -1.42
C PHE A 81 0.82 -8.47 -0.36
N VAL A 82 0.18 -8.97 0.69
CA VAL A 82 0.87 -9.60 1.83
C VAL A 82 0.84 -11.12 1.73
N ARG A 83 1.60 -11.79 2.59
CA ARG A 83 1.69 -13.25 2.68
C ARG A 83 2.15 -13.93 1.39
N GLY A 84 2.97 -13.26 0.60
CA GLY A 84 3.44 -13.81 -0.66
C GLY A 84 2.39 -13.92 -1.75
N LYS A 85 1.22 -13.29 -1.57
CA LYS A 85 0.16 -13.27 -2.59
C LYS A 85 0.61 -12.43 -3.77
N ARG A 86 0.23 -12.87 -4.98
CA ARG A 86 0.58 -12.17 -6.22
C ARG A 86 -0.64 -12.07 -7.12
N PRO A 87 -0.88 -10.90 -7.73
CA PRO A 87 -2.01 -10.74 -8.64
C PRO A 87 -1.77 -11.43 -9.98
N SER A 88 -2.85 -11.71 -10.68
CA SER A 88 -2.79 -12.22 -12.06
C SER A 88 -2.32 -11.12 -13.01
N ILE A 89 -1.94 -11.51 -14.22
CA ILE A 89 -1.49 -10.55 -15.24
C ILE A 89 -2.60 -9.55 -15.61
N GLU A 90 -3.85 -9.97 -15.59
CA GLU A 90 -4.99 -9.08 -15.87
C GLU A 90 -5.12 -8.00 -14.82
N ILE A 91 -4.91 -8.34 -13.55
CA ILE A 91 -4.95 -7.38 -12.45
C ILE A 91 -3.77 -6.41 -12.55
N ILE A 92 -2.60 -6.91 -12.92
CA ILE A 92 -1.40 -6.07 -13.12
C ILE A 92 -1.66 -5.04 -14.22
N HIS A 93 -2.21 -5.46 -15.36
CA HIS A 93 -2.52 -4.55 -16.46
C HIS A 93 -3.54 -3.49 -16.04
N LEU A 94 -4.53 -3.89 -15.24
CA LEU A 94 -5.54 -2.97 -14.74
C LEU A 94 -4.89 -1.88 -13.88
N ALA A 95 -3.96 -2.27 -13.01
CA ALA A 95 -3.24 -1.32 -12.15
C ALA A 95 -2.32 -0.39 -12.95
N GLU A 96 -1.62 -0.95 -13.94
CA GLU A 96 -0.72 -0.16 -14.80
C GLU A 96 -1.46 0.97 -15.51
N ASP A 97 -2.65 0.67 -16.04
CA ASP A 97 -3.47 1.65 -16.76
C ASP A 97 -4.00 2.76 -15.85
N ARG A 98 -3.95 2.56 -14.53
CA ARG A 98 -4.50 3.49 -13.55
C ARG A 98 -3.42 4.15 -12.69
N ASP A 99 -2.17 4.09 -13.15
CA ASP A 99 -1.02 4.69 -12.45
C ASP A 99 -0.90 4.20 -11.01
N MET A 100 -1.11 2.89 -10.80
CA MET A 100 -1.04 2.25 -9.50
C MET A 100 0.21 1.40 -9.39
N VAL A 101 0.99 1.61 -8.32
CA VAL A 101 2.13 0.76 -8.00
C VAL A 101 1.63 -0.46 -7.25
N MET A 102 2.03 -1.64 -7.67
CA MET A 102 1.78 -2.86 -6.92
C MET A 102 3.09 -3.41 -6.37
N LEU A 103 3.06 -3.77 -5.10
CA LEU A 103 4.17 -4.40 -4.40
C LEU A 103 3.71 -5.72 -3.83
N ALA A 104 4.64 -6.64 -3.61
CA ALA A 104 4.37 -7.90 -2.92
C ALA A 104 5.41 -8.11 -1.83
N THR A 105 4.96 -8.50 -0.64
CA THR A 105 5.83 -8.90 0.45
C THR A 105 5.46 -10.29 0.95
N LYS A 106 6.45 -11.03 1.43
CA LYS A 106 6.22 -12.33 2.06
C LYS A 106 5.68 -12.19 3.48
N MET A 107 5.81 -11.01 4.07
CA MET A 107 5.34 -10.75 5.44
C MET A 107 3.84 -10.86 5.55
N GLU A 108 3.37 -11.29 6.71
CA GLU A 108 1.95 -11.34 7.02
C GLU A 108 1.38 -9.94 7.19
N MET A 109 0.05 -9.83 7.13
CA MET A 109 -0.67 -8.57 7.31
C MET A 109 -0.28 -7.88 8.62
N PHE A 110 -0.30 -8.62 9.72
CA PHE A 110 -0.02 -8.06 11.04
C PHE A 110 1.38 -7.44 11.09
N THR A 111 2.40 -8.18 10.64
CA THR A 111 3.79 -7.71 10.64
C THR A 111 3.96 -6.52 9.71
N SER A 112 3.37 -6.57 8.53
CA SER A 112 3.47 -5.49 7.55
C SER A 112 2.86 -4.20 8.09
N CYS A 113 1.66 -4.28 8.63
CA CYS A 113 1.00 -3.12 9.23
C CYS A 113 1.78 -2.59 10.42
N GLY A 114 2.29 -3.47 11.28
CA GLY A 114 3.08 -3.07 12.43
C GLY A 114 4.35 -2.33 12.05
N ARG A 115 5.06 -2.81 11.03
CA ARG A 115 6.28 -2.15 10.57
C ARG A 115 6.02 -0.77 9.99
N LEU A 116 4.94 -0.61 9.21
CA LEU A 116 4.59 0.70 8.67
C LEU A 116 4.13 1.66 9.78
N TYR A 117 3.39 1.15 10.75
CA TYR A 117 2.97 1.95 11.91
C TYR A 117 4.20 2.41 12.70
N ASP A 118 5.14 1.52 12.94
CA ASP A 118 6.38 1.84 13.65
C ASP A 118 7.21 2.87 12.90
N ALA A 119 7.15 2.86 11.58
CA ALA A 119 7.84 3.85 10.74
C ALA A 119 7.13 5.21 10.72
N GLY A 120 5.93 5.29 11.29
CA GLY A 120 5.23 6.57 11.44
C GLY A 120 3.93 6.69 10.67
N LEU A 121 3.56 5.74 9.81
CA LEU A 121 2.27 5.80 9.13
C LEU A 121 1.12 5.53 10.10
N ARG A 122 -0.01 6.17 9.85
CA ARG A 122 -1.22 6.00 10.65
C ARG A 122 -2.39 5.66 9.75
N GLY A 123 -3.48 5.19 10.37
CA GLY A 123 -4.70 4.92 9.64
C GLY A 123 -5.37 6.19 9.14
N GLY A 124 -6.28 6.03 8.19
CA GLY A 124 -6.95 7.16 7.55
C GLY A 124 -7.82 7.99 8.46
N SER A 125 -8.17 7.45 9.65
CA SER A 125 -8.93 8.21 10.65
C SER A 125 -8.04 9.13 11.51
N GLY A 126 -6.72 9.08 11.33
CA GLY A 126 -5.77 9.84 12.14
C GLY A 126 -5.53 9.29 13.53
N ARG A 127 -5.92 8.04 13.77
CA ARG A 127 -5.80 7.42 15.09
C ARG A 127 -4.91 6.20 15.09
#